data_97b88a9f065a98c6dc47d13c032e544a
#
_entry.id   97b88a9f065a98c6dc47d13c032e544a
#
_cell.length_a   1.000
_cell.length_b   1.000
_cell.length_c   1.000
_cell.angle_alpha   90.00
_cell.angle_beta   90.00
_cell.angle_gamma   90.00
#
_symmetry.space_group_name_H-M   'P 1'
#
loop_
_entity.id
_entity.type
_entity.pdbx_description
1 polymer ?
#
loop_
_entity_poly.entity_id
_entity_poly.type
_entity_poly.pdbx_seq_one_letter_code
_entity_poly.pdbx_strand_id
1 'polypeptide(L)'
;YLRWTEVEISAAANIMKSKGITPTLKKDTEATEESFKALGQGNPSPRILHLATHGFFFPDPKESKQNEGQAIGEKTFKVSDNPMIRSGLVLAGGNHAWKTGKPLRPDLEDGILTAYEISQMRLASTELVVLSACETGLGDLVGNEGVYGL
;
A
#
# COMPACT_ATOMS: atom_id res chain seq x y z
N TYR A 1 -13.15 2.30 6.62
CA TYR A 1 -13.78 1.37 5.68
C TYR A 1 -14.15 2.10 4.39
N LEU A 2 -13.63 1.61 3.27
CA LEU A 2 -13.90 2.16 1.93
C LEU A 2 -15.02 1.33 1.29
N ARG A 3 -16.25 1.82 1.37
CA ARG A 3 -17.45 1.11 0.90
C ARG A 3 -17.39 0.66 -0.56
N TRP A 4 -16.76 1.43 -1.42
CA TRP A 4 -16.74 1.18 -2.86
C TRP A 4 -15.63 0.22 -3.31
N THR A 5 -14.57 0.01 -2.50
CA THR A 5 -13.47 -0.89 -2.85
C THR A 5 -13.94 -2.34 -2.96
N GLU A 6 -14.85 -2.77 -2.10
CA GLU A 6 -15.43 -4.13 -2.18
C GLU A 6 -16.24 -4.33 -3.46
N VAL A 7 -17.02 -3.33 -3.86
CA VAL A 7 -17.80 -3.36 -5.12
C VAL A 7 -16.85 -3.45 -6.30
N GLU A 8 -15.81 -2.65 -6.32
CA GLU A 8 -14.81 -2.60 -7.38
C GLU A 8 -14.08 -3.94 -7.57
N ILE A 9 -13.46 -4.47 -6.50
CA ILE A 9 -12.72 -5.74 -6.60
C ILE A 9 -13.64 -6.93 -6.91
N SER A 10 -14.89 -6.89 -6.45
CA SER A 10 -15.88 -7.94 -6.79
C SER A 10 -16.27 -7.88 -8.26
N ALA A 11 -16.44 -6.68 -8.82
CA ALA A 11 -16.72 -6.49 -10.23
C ALA A 11 -15.53 -6.96 -11.10
N ALA A 12 -14.30 -6.57 -10.74
CA ALA A 12 -13.08 -7.01 -11.42
C ALA A 12 -12.95 -8.55 -11.40
N ALA A 13 -13.18 -9.17 -10.23
CA ALA A 13 -13.14 -10.61 -10.10
C ALA A 13 -14.20 -11.34 -10.97
N ASN A 14 -15.40 -10.78 -11.08
CA ASN A 14 -16.45 -11.35 -11.93
C ASN A 14 -16.08 -11.28 -13.43
N ILE A 15 -15.46 -10.17 -13.85
CA ILE A 15 -14.95 -10.02 -15.22
C ILE A 15 -13.87 -11.07 -15.49
N MET A 16 -12.90 -11.25 -14.58
CA MET A 16 -11.84 -12.25 -14.71
C MET A 16 -12.42 -13.67 -14.82
N LYS A 17 -13.37 -14.02 -13.93
CA LYS A 17 -14.05 -15.33 -13.97
C LYS A 17 -14.78 -15.57 -15.29
N SER A 18 -15.43 -14.56 -15.86
CA SER A 18 -16.11 -14.68 -17.16
C SER A 18 -15.15 -14.97 -18.32
N LYS A 19 -13.86 -14.68 -18.13
CA LYS A 19 -12.76 -14.97 -19.08
C LYS A 19 -11.98 -16.25 -18.73
N GLY A 20 -12.49 -17.07 -17.80
CA GLY A 20 -11.83 -18.31 -17.38
C GLY A 20 -10.63 -18.13 -16.46
N ILE A 21 -10.42 -16.91 -15.91
CA ILE A 21 -9.36 -16.62 -14.94
C ILE A 21 -9.94 -16.78 -13.54
N THR A 22 -9.24 -17.52 -12.67
CA THR A 22 -9.63 -17.68 -11.26
C THR A 22 -8.87 -16.67 -10.40
N PRO A 23 -9.50 -15.57 -9.95
CA PRO A 23 -8.86 -14.60 -9.09
C PRO A 23 -8.84 -15.08 -7.63
N THR A 24 -7.77 -14.76 -6.90
CA THR A 24 -7.72 -14.83 -5.44
C THR A 24 -8.12 -13.48 -4.88
N LEU A 25 -9.11 -13.45 -3.99
CA LEU A 25 -9.55 -12.23 -3.32
C LEU A 25 -9.11 -12.25 -1.86
N LYS A 26 -8.56 -11.12 -1.41
CA LYS A 26 -8.28 -10.84 -0.01
C LYS A 26 -9.09 -9.60 0.39
N LYS A 27 -9.89 -9.69 1.45
CA LYS A 27 -10.77 -8.63 1.91
C LYS A 27 -10.69 -8.48 3.42
N ASP A 28 -11.10 -7.34 3.92
CA ASP A 28 -11.23 -7.05 5.35
C ASP A 28 -9.96 -7.47 6.12
N THR A 29 -10.11 -8.34 7.10
CA THR A 29 -9.02 -8.84 7.95
C THR A 29 -8.04 -9.78 7.24
N GLU A 30 -8.33 -10.25 6.03
CA GLU A 30 -7.43 -11.07 5.23
C GLU A 30 -6.49 -10.24 4.34
N ALA A 31 -6.84 -8.98 4.10
CA ALA A 31 -6.03 -8.05 3.30
C ALA A 31 -4.92 -7.43 4.15
N THR A 32 -4.09 -8.27 4.75
CA THR A 32 -3.01 -7.86 5.65
C THR A 32 -1.71 -7.60 4.90
N GLU A 33 -0.81 -6.89 5.53
CA GLU A 33 0.53 -6.62 5.01
C GLU A 33 1.32 -7.92 4.82
N GLU A 34 1.23 -8.86 5.75
CA GLU A 34 1.87 -10.18 5.64
C GLU A 34 1.35 -10.94 4.42
N SER A 35 0.03 -10.89 4.17
CA SER A 35 -0.57 -11.57 3.03
C SER A 35 -0.10 -10.98 1.69
N PHE A 36 0.21 -9.68 1.68
CA PHE A 36 0.77 -9.01 0.53
C PHE A 36 2.26 -9.33 0.37
N LYS A 37 3.06 -9.19 1.42
CA LYS A 37 4.50 -9.50 1.41
C LYS A 37 4.81 -10.96 1.07
N ALA A 38 3.86 -11.87 1.31
CA ALA A 38 4.00 -13.29 0.91
C ALA A 38 3.91 -13.51 -0.61
N LEU A 39 3.44 -12.52 -1.40
CA LEU A 39 3.41 -12.63 -2.85
C LEU A 39 4.83 -12.74 -3.42
N GLY A 40 5.04 -13.73 -4.27
CA GLY A 40 6.37 -14.00 -4.85
C GLY A 40 7.35 -14.73 -3.93
N GLN A 41 6.93 -15.10 -2.71
CA GLN A 41 7.72 -15.93 -1.81
C GLN A 41 7.37 -17.42 -2.00
N GLY A 42 8.29 -18.20 -2.53
CA GLY A 42 8.12 -19.64 -2.77
C GLY A 42 7.20 -20.04 -3.93
N ASN A 43 6.41 -19.11 -4.46
CA ASN A 43 5.57 -19.28 -5.64
C ASN A 43 5.72 -18.07 -6.58
N PRO A 44 5.43 -18.19 -7.87
CA PRO A 44 5.39 -17.04 -8.76
C PRO A 44 4.41 -15.98 -8.26
N SER A 45 4.78 -14.71 -8.39
CA SER A 45 3.87 -13.61 -8.10
C SER A 45 2.68 -13.62 -9.07
N PRO A 46 1.50 -13.08 -8.68
CA PRO A 46 0.34 -13.04 -9.57
C PRO A 46 0.65 -12.19 -10.81
N ARG A 47 0.15 -12.60 -11.97
CA ARG A 47 0.33 -11.84 -13.22
C ARG A 47 -0.39 -10.49 -13.20
N ILE A 48 -1.54 -10.42 -12.54
CA ILE A 48 -2.33 -9.20 -12.36
C ILE A 48 -2.53 -9.01 -10.87
N LEU A 49 -2.20 -7.84 -10.37
CA LEU A 49 -2.38 -7.43 -8.99
C LEU A 49 -3.26 -6.19 -8.95
N HIS A 50 -4.42 -6.27 -8.30
CA HIS A 50 -5.33 -5.15 -8.14
C HIS A 50 -5.50 -4.84 -6.64
N LEU A 51 -5.14 -3.63 -6.25
CA LEU A 51 -5.19 -3.12 -4.90
C LEU A 51 -6.17 -1.96 -4.82
N ALA A 52 -7.23 -2.13 -4.02
CA ALA A 52 -8.23 -1.11 -3.78
C ALA A 52 -8.25 -0.79 -2.28
N THR A 53 -7.56 0.28 -1.87
CA THR A 53 -7.35 0.63 -0.47
C THR A 53 -7.06 2.13 -0.30
N HIS A 54 -6.68 2.57 0.90
CA HIS A 54 -6.13 3.91 1.12
C HIS A 54 -4.64 3.95 0.75
N GLY A 55 -4.26 4.98 0.00
CA GLY A 55 -2.86 5.36 -0.17
C GLY A 55 -2.53 6.63 0.60
N PHE A 56 -1.26 6.87 0.83
CA PHE A 56 -0.75 8.11 1.39
C PHE A 56 0.55 8.53 0.69
N PHE A 57 0.77 9.83 0.64
CA PHE A 57 2.03 10.45 0.24
C PHE A 57 2.26 11.70 1.09
N PHE A 58 3.45 11.84 1.65
CA PHE A 58 3.89 13.04 2.35
C PHE A 58 5.03 13.71 1.60
N PRO A 59 4.92 15.01 1.30
CA PRO A 59 5.99 15.78 0.67
C PRO A 59 7.21 15.91 1.58
N ASP A 60 8.32 16.42 1.03
CA ASP A 60 9.57 16.60 1.79
C ASP A 60 9.31 17.40 3.08
N PRO A 61 9.75 16.89 4.24
CA PRO A 61 9.56 17.57 5.53
C PRO A 61 10.18 19.00 5.56
N LYS A 62 11.21 19.26 4.74
CA LYS A 62 11.84 20.58 4.61
C LYS A 62 10.92 21.60 3.93
N GLU A 63 9.96 21.13 3.12
CA GLU A 63 8.99 21.97 2.44
C GLU A 63 7.70 22.18 3.25
N SER A 64 7.44 21.34 4.25
CA SER A 64 6.22 21.37 5.05
C SER A 64 6.38 22.13 6.35
N LYS A 65 5.78 23.30 6.48
CA LYS A 65 5.82 24.15 7.68
C LYS A 65 4.81 23.79 8.79
N GLN A 66 4.05 22.69 8.67
CA GLN A 66 2.95 22.37 9.62
C GLN A 66 3.11 20.98 10.23
N ASN A 67 3.48 20.95 11.52
CA ASN A 67 3.63 19.74 12.33
C ASN A 67 2.66 19.66 13.53
N GLU A 68 1.52 20.34 13.51
CA GLU A 68 0.60 20.37 14.66
C GLU A 68 -0.60 19.41 14.44
N GLY A 69 -0.85 18.55 15.44
CA GLY A 69 -2.10 17.80 15.58
C GLY A 69 -2.16 16.42 14.90
N GLN A 70 -1.01 15.79 14.60
CA GLN A 70 -0.98 14.52 13.88
C GLN A 70 -0.96 13.29 14.78
N ALA A 71 -1.47 12.16 14.26
CA ALA A 71 -1.37 10.86 14.92
C ALA A 71 0.11 10.41 15.04
N ILE A 72 0.44 9.66 16.10
CA ILE A 72 1.82 9.26 16.43
C ILE A 72 2.45 8.46 15.29
N GLY A 73 1.71 7.51 14.71
CA GLY A 73 2.20 6.68 13.59
C GLY A 73 2.42 7.50 12.32
N GLU A 74 1.47 8.36 11.97
CA GLU A 74 1.58 9.28 10.83
C GLU A 74 2.86 10.12 10.88
N LYS A 75 3.20 10.64 12.07
CA LYS A 75 4.40 11.42 12.26
C LYS A 75 5.68 10.66 11.89
N THR A 76 5.73 9.36 12.16
CA THR A 76 6.91 8.53 11.86
C THR A 76 7.19 8.48 10.35
N PHE A 77 6.16 8.31 9.53
CA PHE A 77 6.32 8.29 8.07
C PHE A 77 6.60 9.69 7.51
N LYS A 78 5.89 10.69 7.99
CA LYS A 78 5.96 12.07 7.49
C LYS A 78 7.32 12.73 7.66
N VAL A 79 8.09 12.43 8.70
CA VAL A 79 9.40 13.05 8.99
C VAL A 79 10.57 12.30 8.35
N SER A 80 10.33 11.22 7.63
CA SER A 80 11.40 10.46 6.99
C SER A 80 12.07 11.26 5.88
N ASP A 81 13.39 11.26 5.81
CA ASP A 81 14.14 11.81 4.68
C ASP A 81 14.00 10.95 3.40
N ASN A 82 13.60 9.69 3.54
CA ASN A 82 13.41 8.78 2.42
C ASN A 82 11.98 8.92 1.85
N PRO A 83 11.80 9.40 0.60
CA PRO A 83 10.47 9.54 -0.03
C PRO A 83 9.72 8.23 -0.15
N MET A 84 10.39 7.10 -0.29
CA MET A 84 9.76 5.78 -0.36
C MET A 84 9.15 5.32 0.98
N ILE A 85 9.54 5.91 2.10
CA ILE A 85 8.90 5.70 3.41
C ILE A 85 7.71 6.65 3.57
N ARG A 86 7.74 7.82 2.92
CA ARG A 86 6.66 8.80 2.95
C ARG A 86 5.49 8.48 2.03
N SER A 87 5.54 7.38 1.30
CA SER A 87 4.46 6.90 0.44
C SER A 87 4.16 5.43 0.70
N GLY A 88 2.89 5.05 0.59
CA GLY A 88 2.50 3.68 0.87
C GLY A 88 1.00 3.44 0.79
N LEU A 89 0.63 2.22 1.15
CA LEU A 89 -0.74 1.73 1.20
C LEU A 89 -1.11 1.35 2.65
N VAL A 90 -2.37 1.59 3.01
CA VAL A 90 -2.90 1.20 4.32
C VAL A 90 -3.71 -0.09 4.17
N LEU A 91 -3.24 -1.16 4.76
CA LEU A 91 -3.84 -2.50 4.74
C LEU A 91 -4.58 -2.79 6.06
N ALA A 92 -5.06 -4.03 6.23
CA ALA A 92 -5.75 -4.44 7.45
C ALA A 92 -4.84 -4.28 8.67
N GLY A 93 -5.36 -3.64 9.71
CA GLY A 93 -4.57 -3.30 10.92
C GLY A 93 -3.95 -1.91 10.90
N GLY A 94 -3.68 -1.33 9.72
CA GLY A 94 -2.97 -0.08 9.56
C GLY A 94 -3.58 1.12 10.30
N ASN A 95 -4.89 1.18 10.45
CA ASN A 95 -5.54 2.24 11.24
C ASN A 95 -5.09 2.30 12.71
N HIS A 96 -4.76 1.15 13.29
CA HIS A 96 -4.23 1.10 14.66
C HIS A 96 -2.81 1.67 14.70
N ALA A 97 -1.94 1.19 13.83
CA ALA A 97 -0.56 1.67 13.75
C ALA A 97 -0.50 3.16 13.39
N TRP A 98 -1.36 3.62 12.47
CA TRP A 98 -1.45 5.04 12.12
C TRP A 98 -1.73 5.95 13.30
N LYS A 99 -2.60 5.49 14.22
CA LYS A 99 -2.99 6.26 15.41
C LYS A 99 -2.00 6.14 16.57
N THR A 100 -1.41 4.97 16.75
CA THR A 100 -0.66 4.61 17.97
C THR A 100 0.85 4.49 17.74
N GLY A 101 1.29 4.37 16.49
CA GLY A 101 2.69 4.06 16.13
C GLY A 101 3.11 2.62 16.43
N LYS A 102 2.14 1.71 16.64
CA LYS A 102 2.41 0.31 16.99
C LYS A 102 1.50 -0.63 16.22
N PRO A 103 1.95 -1.84 15.87
CA PRO A 103 1.09 -2.85 15.27
C PRO A 103 -0.04 -3.25 16.23
N LEU A 104 -1.11 -3.83 15.69
CA LEU A 104 -2.27 -4.29 16.48
C LEU A 104 -1.87 -5.35 17.51
N ARG A 105 -0.91 -6.19 17.17
CA ARG A 105 -0.26 -7.17 18.05
C ARG A 105 1.24 -7.22 17.74
N PRO A 106 2.10 -7.55 18.72
CA PRO A 106 3.57 -7.56 18.53
C PRO A 106 4.09 -8.59 17.51
N ASP A 107 3.29 -9.58 17.18
CA ASP A 107 3.60 -10.67 16.24
C ASP A 107 3.10 -10.38 14.81
N LEU A 108 2.47 -9.23 14.58
CA LEU A 108 1.96 -8.81 13.27
C LEU A 108 2.76 -7.62 12.73
N GLU A 109 2.74 -7.49 11.41
CA GLU A 109 3.11 -6.26 10.73
C GLU A 109 2.14 -5.13 11.09
N ASP A 110 2.53 -3.91 10.82
CA ASP A 110 1.75 -2.75 11.26
C ASP A 110 0.58 -2.38 10.33
N GLY A 111 0.52 -3.01 9.16
CA GLY A 111 -0.51 -2.78 8.15
C GLY A 111 -0.28 -1.50 7.32
N ILE A 112 0.91 -0.90 7.41
CA ILE A 112 1.33 0.26 6.61
C ILE A 112 2.41 -0.18 5.63
N LEU A 113 2.01 -0.56 4.44
CA LEU A 113 2.92 -1.05 3.41
C LEU A 113 3.55 0.14 2.66
N THR A 114 4.79 0.45 2.96
CA THR A 114 5.53 1.56 2.34
C THR A 114 6.04 1.20 0.93
N ALA A 115 6.28 2.20 0.09
CA ALA A 115 6.92 1.99 -1.21
C ALA A 115 8.31 1.35 -1.07
N TYR A 116 9.03 1.66 0.02
CA TYR A 116 10.31 1.03 0.33
C TYR A 116 10.17 -0.49 0.48
N GLU A 117 9.18 -0.97 1.23
CA GLU A 117 8.92 -2.40 1.43
C GLU A 117 8.46 -3.08 0.14
N ILE A 118 7.62 -2.41 -0.65
CA ILE A 118 7.20 -2.90 -1.97
C ILE A 118 8.43 -3.08 -2.88
N SER A 119 9.39 -2.15 -2.84
CA SER A 119 10.62 -2.25 -3.66
C SER A 119 11.49 -3.46 -3.33
N GLN A 120 11.35 -4.05 -2.15
CA GLN A 120 12.08 -5.26 -1.74
C GLN A 120 11.36 -6.55 -2.15
N MET A 121 10.14 -6.46 -2.68
CA MET A 121 9.34 -7.63 -3.05
C MET A 121 9.79 -8.24 -4.39
N ARG A 122 9.58 -9.54 -4.54
CA ARG A 122 9.87 -10.28 -5.77
C ARG A 122 8.60 -10.46 -6.60
N LEU A 123 8.27 -9.48 -7.41
CA LEU A 123 7.08 -9.48 -8.25
C LEU A 123 7.41 -9.78 -9.74
N ALA A 124 8.40 -10.62 -9.98
CA ALA A 124 8.96 -10.87 -11.33
C ALA A 124 7.95 -11.44 -12.34
N SER A 125 6.87 -12.10 -11.88
CA SER A 125 5.81 -12.62 -12.76
C SER A 125 4.62 -11.66 -12.92
N THR A 126 4.63 -10.51 -12.22
CA THR A 126 3.54 -9.54 -12.26
C THR A 126 3.70 -8.64 -13.49
N GLU A 127 2.71 -8.69 -14.37
CA GLU A 127 2.69 -7.97 -15.65
C GLU A 127 1.86 -6.68 -15.55
N LEU A 128 0.89 -6.63 -14.62
CA LEU A 128 0.01 -5.49 -14.43
C LEU A 128 -0.27 -5.28 -12.95
N VAL A 129 -0.07 -4.04 -12.49
CA VAL A 129 -0.51 -3.59 -11.16
C VAL A 129 -1.53 -2.47 -11.35
N VAL A 130 -2.68 -2.62 -10.72
CA VAL A 130 -3.73 -1.58 -10.65
C VAL A 130 -3.83 -1.11 -9.21
N LEU A 131 -3.57 0.18 -8.99
CA LEU A 131 -3.69 0.84 -7.70
C LEU A 131 -4.93 1.75 -7.71
N SER A 132 -5.99 1.33 -7.04
CA SER A 132 -7.20 2.13 -6.82
C SER A 132 -7.14 2.70 -5.40
N ALA A 133 -6.32 3.72 -5.24
CA ALA A 133 -6.05 4.39 -3.97
C ALA A 133 -5.74 5.88 -4.21
N CYS A 134 -6.00 6.72 -3.21
CA CYS A 134 -5.65 8.14 -3.28
C CYS A 134 -4.12 8.31 -3.24
N GLU A 135 -3.63 9.36 -3.92
CA GLU A 135 -2.23 9.82 -3.84
C GLU A 135 -1.15 8.83 -4.30
N THR A 136 -1.53 7.69 -4.91
CA THR A 136 -0.55 6.71 -5.39
C THR A 136 0.26 7.18 -6.62
N GLY A 137 -0.21 8.20 -7.32
CA GLY A 137 0.50 8.82 -8.43
C GLY A 137 1.34 10.03 -8.02
N LEU A 138 1.40 10.35 -6.73
CA LEU A 138 2.22 11.43 -6.18
C LEU A 138 3.59 10.91 -5.78
N GLY A 139 4.60 11.78 -5.81
CA GLY A 139 5.96 11.47 -5.39
C GLY A 139 6.85 12.70 -5.47
N ASP A 140 8.03 12.63 -4.87
CA ASP A 140 9.03 13.69 -4.97
C ASP A 140 9.66 13.68 -6.37
N LEU A 141 9.77 14.87 -6.98
CA LEU A 141 10.49 15.06 -8.22
C LEU A 141 11.98 15.15 -7.94
N VAL A 142 12.75 14.19 -8.42
CA VAL A 142 14.21 14.21 -8.31
C VAL A 142 14.82 14.46 -9.68
N GLY A 143 15.09 15.72 -9.98
CA GLY A 143 15.84 16.16 -11.16
C GLY A 143 15.46 15.43 -12.46
N ASN A 144 16.40 14.67 -13.01
CA ASN A 144 16.22 13.88 -14.24
C ASN A 144 15.79 12.43 -13.98
N GLU A 145 15.54 12.03 -12.74
CA GLU A 145 15.27 10.62 -12.35
C GLU A 145 13.77 10.29 -12.25
N GLY A 146 12.88 11.29 -12.36
CA GLY A 146 11.43 11.08 -12.35
C GLY A 146 10.76 11.30 -11.00
N VAL A 147 9.67 10.56 -10.74
CA VAL A 147 8.86 10.66 -9.52
C VAL A 147 9.19 9.51 -8.58
N TYR A 148 9.58 9.81 -7.35
CA TYR A 148 9.79 8.82 -6.29
C TYR A 148 8.55 8.72 -5.40
N GLY A 149 7.86 7.59 -5.47
CA GLY A 149 6.63 7.28 -4.77
C GLY A 149 6.21 5.84 -5.04
N LEU A 150 4.92 5.52 -4.89
CA LEU A 150 4.35 4.21 -5.24
C LEU A 150 4.28 3.99 -6.74
#